data_c55a625d1c6dfcb392c46324e8509ba0
#
_entry.id   c55a625d1c6dfcb392c46324e8509ba0
#
_cell.length_a   1.000
_cell.length_b   1.000
_cell.length_c   1.000
_cell.angle_alpha   90.00
_cell.angle_beta   90.00
_cell.angle_gamma   90.00
#
_symmetry.space_group_name_H-M   'P 1'
#
loop_
_entity.id
_entity.type
_entity.pdbx_description
1 polymer ?
#
loop_
_entity_poly.entity_id
_entity_poly.type
_entity_poly.pdbx_seq_one_letter_code
_entity_poly.pdbx_strand_id
1 'polypeptide(L)'
;IKLGQTGKDIKANLKLFSHRTDMLKNDYPGTTWKQYIAEFNKTYPNIKVTVEANSDYANSAMTRLQGGDWGDIMMIPAVDRAELQNYFISYGSLGDMNKEIKYAVNQSYQKKVYGVASVGNASGIVYNKRIFKEAGIDKLPTTPKEFISDLKAIKEKTKATPLYTNYAAGWTMGAWDAYIGG
;
A
#
# COMPACT_ATOMS: atom_id res chain seq x y z
N ILE A 1 -25.07 0.36 1.41
CA ILE A 1 -24.58 -1.02 1.63
C ILE A 1 -24.00 -1.06 3.03
N LYS A 2 -24.42 -2.04 3.83
CA LYS A 2 -23.82 -2.32 5.13
C LYS A 2 -22.88 -3.52 4.98
N LEU A 3 -21.61 -3.31 5.29
CA LEU A 3 -20.58 -4.35 5.18
C LEU A 3 -20.95 -5.59 6.00
N GLY A 4 -20.84 -6.76 5.40
CA GLY A 4 -21.16 -8.04 6.05
C GLY A 4 -22.65 -8.32 6.32
N GLN A 5 -23.56 -7.42 5.93
CA GLN A 5 -24.99 -7.56 6.20
C GLN A 5 -25.88 -7.69 4.95
N THR A 6 -25.44 -7.08 3.83
CA THR A 6 -26.21 -7.09 2.57
C THR A 6 -25.56 -8.01 1.54
N GLY A 7 -26.33 -8.53 0.58
CA GLY A 7 -25.83 -9.30 -0.55
C GLY A 7 -25.44 -10.75 -0.26
N LYS A 8 -25.86 -11.34 0.86
CA LYS A 8 -25.47 -12.71 1.25
C LYS A 8 -26.00 -13.81 0.32
N ASP A 9 -27.05 -13.52 -0.41
CA ASP A 9 -27.72 -14.39 -1.38
C ASP A 9 -27.18 -14.24 -2.81
N ILE A 10 -26.29 -13.25 -3.04
CA ILE A 10 -25.69 -13.02 -4.35
C ILE A 10 -24.83 -14.23 -4.76
N LYS A 11 -25.02 -14.66 -6.01
CA LYS A 11 -24.19 -15.65 -6.69
C LYS A 11 -23.32 -14.97 -7.73
N ALA A 12 -22.01 -15.11 -7.61
CA ALA A 12 -21.07 -14.49 -8.55
C ALA A 12 -19.76 -15.29 -8.66
N ASN A 13 -19.09 -15.14 -9.81
CA ASN A 13 -17.70 -15.56 -9.99
C ASN A 13 -16.89 -14.28 -10.21
N LEU A 14 -16.03 -13.93 -9.28
CA LEU A 14 -15.22 -12.72 -9.31
C LEU A 14 -13.76 -13.05 -9.58
N LYS A 15 -13.11 -12.21 -10.37
CA LYS A 15 -11.66 -12.22 -10.62
C LYS A 15 -11.01 -11.08 -9.86
N LEU A 16 -10.03 -11.41 -9.00
CA LEU A 16 -9.23 -10.45 -8.26
C LEU A 16 -7.82 -10.44 -8.81
N PHE A 17 -7.31 -9.28 -9.22
CA PHE A 17 -5.96 -9.09 -9.71
C PHE A 17 -5.10 -8.35 -8.68
N SER A 18 -3.96 -8.93 -8.29
CA SER A 18 -3.11 -8.48 -7.18
C SER A 18 -1.62 -8.48 -7.53
N HIS A 19 -0.82 -7.71 -6.80
CA HIS A 19 0.64 -7.79 -6.81
C HIS A 19 1.19 -8.85 -5.86
N ARG A 20 0.38 -9.42 -4.96
CA ARG A 20 0.81 -10.31 -3.88
C ARG A 20 0.88 -11.75 -4.35
N THR A 21 1.92 -12.05 -5.17
CA THR A 21 2.23 -13.41 -5.63
C THR A 21 2.65 -14.34 -4.50
N ASP A 22 3.26 -13.81 -3.45
CA ASP A 22 3.67 -14.52 -2.25
C ASP A 22 2.49 -15.14 -1.50
N MET A 23 1.36 -14.44 -1.42
CA MET A 23 0.13 -14.93 -0.75
C MET A 23 -0.59 -16.05 -1.49
N LEU A 24 -0.18 -16.38 -2.73
CA LEU A 24 -0.66 -17.57 -3.43
C LEU A 24 0.03 -18.85 -2.97
N LYS A 25 1.19 -18.74 -2.31
CA LYS A 25 2.00 -19.87 -1.87
C LYS A 25 1.46 -20.45 -0.56
N ASN A 26 1.53 -21.77 -0.44
CA ASN A 26 1.08 -22.46 0.78
C ASN A 26 2.01 -22.23 1.98
N ASP A 27 3.28 -21.90 1.74
CA ASP A 27 4.32 -21.63 2.74
C ASP A 27 4.43 -20.15 3.12
N TYR A 28 3.49 -19.31 2.66
CA TYR A 28 3.45 -17.90 3.05
C TYR A 28 3.23 -17.78 4.58
N PRO A 29 4.09 -17.04 5.30
CA PRO A 29 4.07 -17.00 6.76
C PRO A 29 2.89 -16.22 7.36
N GLY A 30 2.13 -15.49 6.53
CA GLY A 30 0.92 -14.78 6.92
C GLY A 30 -0.34 -15.46 6.40
N THR A 31 -1.45 -14.71 6.38
CA THR A 31 -2.72 -15.19 5.84
C THR A 31 -2.67 -15.23 4.31
N THR A 32 -2.86 -16.41 3.74
CA THR A 32 -2.88 -16.63 2.28
C THR A 32 -4.18 -16.12 1.63
N TRP A 33 -4.17 -15.90 0.32
CA TRP A 33 -5.42 -15.62 -0.43
C TRP A 33 -6.49 -16.68 -0.22
N LYS A 34 -6.09 -17.96 -0.19
CA LYS A 34 -7.02 -19.07 0.07
C LYS A 34 -7.73 -18.92 1.42
N GLN A 35 -6.99 -18.52 2.46
CA GLN A 35 -7.55 -18.33 3.80
C GLN A 35 -8.47 -17.10 3.85
N TYR A 36 -8.09 -15.98 3.22
CA TYR A 36 -8.95 -14.79 3.12
C TYR A 36 -10.26 -15.09 2.39
N ILE A 37 -10.19 -15.81 1.28
CA ILE A 37 -11.38 -16.21 0.53
C ILE A 37 -12.25 -17.17 1.35
N ALA A 38 -11.66 -18.11 2.07
CA ALA A 38 -12.40 -19.01 2.94
C ALA A 38 -13.13 -18.25 4.06
N GLU A 39 -12.50 -17.23 4.65
CA GLU A 39 -13.13 -16.37 5.64
C GLU A 39 -14.26 -15.54 5.03
N PHE A 40 -14.04 -14.92 3.89
CA PHE A 40 -15.06 -14.20 3.13
C PHE A 40 -16.28 -15.09 2.81
N ASN A 41 -16.05 -16.32 2.40
CA ASN A 41 -17.12 -17.26 2.03
C ASN A 41 -17.96 -17.74 3.22
N LYS A 42 -17.53 -17.54 4.48
CA LYS A 42 -18.43 -17.76 5.64
C LYS A 42 -19.61 -16.80 5.64
N THR A 43 -19.41 -15.58 5.13
CA THR A 43 -20.48 -14.58 5.01
C THR A 43 -21.17 -14.61 3.65
N TYR A 44 -20.43 -14.91 2.58
CA TYR A 44 -20.88 -14.90 1.19
C TYR A 44 -20.62 -16.24 0.50
N PRO A 45 -21.33 -17.32 0.87
CA PRO A 45 -20.99 -18.67 0.44
C PRO A 45 -21.17 -18.94 -1.07
N ASN A 46 -21.96 -18.12 -1.73
CA ASN A 46 -22.27 -18.27 -3.16
C ASN A 46 -21.38 -17.42 -4.08
N ILE A 47 -20.42 -16.69 -3.53
CA ILE A 47 -19.48 -15.90 -4.33
C ILE A 47 -18.16 -16.64 -4.42
N LYS A 48 -17.79 -17.05 -5.65
CA LYS A 48 -16.48 -17.63 -5.93
C LYS A 48 -15.50 -16.53 -6.32
N VAL A 49 -14.33 -16.51 -5.70
CA VAL A 49 -13.25 -15.54 -6.02
C VAL A 49 -12.05 -16.30 -6.56
N THR A 50 -11.60 -15.92 -7.74
CA THR A 50 -10.35 -16.41 -8.35
C THR A 50 -9.31 -15.31 -8.27
N VAL A 51 -8.13 -15.60 -7.72
CA VAL A 51 -7.04 -14.63 -7.60
C VAL A 51 -5.99 -14.89 -8.65
N GLU A 52 -5.67 -13.86 -9.41
CA GLU A 52 -4.49 -13.78 -10.26
C GLU A 52 -3.51 -12.76 -9.67
N ALA A 53 -2.21 -13.06 -9.64
CA ALA A 53 -1.21 -12.14 -9.14
C ALA A 53 0.01 -12.08 -10.07
N ASN A 54 0.60 -10.88 -10.19
CA ASN A 54 1.76 -10.62 -11.02
C ASN A 54 2.78 -9.78 -10.24
N SER A 55 4.05 -10.20 -10.26
CA SER A 55 5.14 -9.46 -9.61
C SER A 55 5.48 -8.14 -10.31
N ASP A 56 5.30 -8.06 -11.64
CA ASP A 56 5.38 -6.82 -12.43
C ASP A 56 4.01 -6.13 -12.50
N TYR A 57 3.41 -5.94 -11.33
CA TYR A 57 2.04 -5.46 -11.22
C TYR A 57 1.84 -4.07 -11.82
N ALA A 58 2.74 -3.13 -11.60
CA ALA A 58 2.58 -1.75 -12.03
C ALA A 58 2.36 -1.65 -13.55
N ASN A 59 3.19 -2.33 -14.34
CA ASN A 59 3.08 -2.34 -15.79
C ASN A 59 1.88 -3.16 -16.27
N SER A 60 1.68 -4.35 -15.71
CA SER A 60 0.57 -5.23 -16.07
C SER A 60 -0.78 -4.62 -15.75
N ALA A 61 -0.93 -3.96 -14.60
CA ALA A 61 -2.19 -3.37 -14.17
C ALA A 61 -2.60 -2.21 -15.07
N MET A 62 -1.67 -1.34 -15.46
CA MET A 62 -1.96 -0.24 -16.38
C MET A 62 -2.38 -0.75 -17.75
N THR A 63 -1.66 -1.73 -18.31
CA THR A 63 -1.99 -2.34 -19.60
C THR A 63 -3.38 -2.96 -19.59
N ARG A 64 -3.70 -3.74 -18.55
CA ARG A 64 -5.02 -4.37 -18.40
C ARG A 64 -6.12 -3.35 -18.19
N LEU A 65 -5.88 -2.32 -17.38
CA LEU A 65 -6.86 -1.27 -17.12
C LEU A 65 -7.24 -0.55 -18.40
N GLN A 66 -6.26 -0.18 -19.22
CA GLN A 66 -6.48 0.46 -20.52
C GLN A 66 -7.16 -0.48 -21.52
N GLY A 67 -6.84 -1.77 -21.49
CA GLY A 67 -7.44 -2.80 -22.34
C GLY A 67 -8.83 -3.28 -21.89
N GLY A 68 -9.27 -2.91 -20.69
CA GLY A 68 -10.55 -3.34 -20.11
C GLY A 68 -10.59 -4.80 -19.63
N ASP A 69 -9.48 -5.53 -19.66
CA ASP A 69 -9.38 -6.94 -19.22
C ASP A 69 -8.62 -7.07 -17.91
N TRP A 70 -9.16 -6.51 -16.86
CA TRP A 70 -8.54 -6.54 -15.53
C TRP A 70 -9.33 -7.33 -14.47
N GLY A 71 -10.49 -7.85 -14.82
CA GLY A 71 -11.36 -8.61 -13.93
C GLY A 71 -12.39 -7.73 -13.21
N ASP A 72 -12.71 -8.10 -11.98
CA ASP A 72 -13.76 -7.42 -11.20
C ASP A 72 -13.19 -6.59 -10.05
N ILE A 73 -12.06 -7.02 -9.50
CA ILE A 73 -11.39 -6.39 -8.35
C ILE A 73 -9.90 -6.30 -8.65
N MET A 74 -9.31 -5.12 -8.46
CA MET A 74 -7.86 -4.96 -8.58
C MET A 74 -7.31 -3.95 -7.57
N MET A 75 -6.02 -4.01 -7.31
CA MET A 75 -5.34 -2.88 -6.69
C MET A 75 -5.22 -1.75 -7.71
N ILE A 76 -5.72 -0.57 -7.36
CA ILE A 76 -5.67 0.58 -8.25
C ILE A 76 -4.21 0.95 -8.52
N PRO A 77 -3.74 0.92 -9.78
CA PRO A 77 -2.38 1.35 -10.14
C PRO A 77 -2.26 2.88 -10.06
N ALA A 78 -1.13 3.43 -10.48
CA ALA A 78 -0.91 4.87 -10.54
C ALA A 78 -1.78 5.52 -11.63
N VAL A 79 -3.02 5.80 -11.30
CA VAL A 79 -4.03 6.43 -12.15
C VAL A 79 -4.31 7.84 -11.64
N ASP A 80 -4.49 8.78 -12.55
CA ASP A 80 -4.90 10.13 -12.18
C ASP A 80 -6.26 10.09 -11.47
N ARG A 81 -6.41 10.85 -10.39
CA ARG A 81 -7.67 10.84 -9.62
C ARG A 81 -8.90 11.17 -10.46
N ALA A 82 -8.75 12.06 -11.44
CA ALA A 82 -9.83 12.43 -12.34
C ALA A 82 -10.31 11.26 -13.22
N GLU A 83 -9.43 10.30 -13.50
CA GLU A 83 -9.72 9.12 -14.32
C GLU A 83 -10.34 7.96 -13.54
N LEU A 84 -10.30 7.98 -12.21
CA LEU A 84 -10.86 6.90 -11.38
C LEU A 84 -12.31 6.56 -11.76
N GLN A 85 -13.10 7.57 -12.07
CA GLN A 85 -14.51 7.41 -12.47
C GLN A 85 -14.71 6.72 -13.81
N ASN A 86 -13.67 6.68 -14.67
CA ASN A 86 -13.73 6.04 -15.98
C ASN A 86 -13.51 4.52 -15.89
N TYR A 87 -12.83 4.06 -14.84
CA TYR A 87 -12.43 2.67 -14.68
C TYR A 87 -13.16 1.95 -13.54
N PHE A 88 -13.54 2.67 -12.50
CA PHE A 88 -14.04 2.07 -11.25
C PHE A 88 -15.44 2.58 -10.90
N ILE A 89 -16.25 1.70 -10.34
CA ILE A 89 -17.53 2.09 -9.76
C ILE A 89 -17.32 2.79 -8.41
N SER A 90 -18.15 3.77 -8.10
CA SER A 90 -18.09 4.45 -6.82
C SER A 90 -18.69 3.59 -5.69
N TYR A 91 -17.98 3.50 -4.57
CA TYR A 91 -18.50 2.93 -3.32
C TYR A 91 -19.50 3.85 -2.60
N GLY A 92 -19.55 5.14 -2.95
CA GLY A 92 -20.44 6.12 -2.34
C GLY A 92 -19.76 7.47 -2.08
N SER A 93 -20.42 8.31 -1.30
CA SER A 93 -19.88 9.61 -0.93
C SER A 93 -18.68 9.50 0.01
N LEU A 94 -17.72 10.42 -0.11
CA LEU A 94 -16.57 10.49 0.79
C LEU A 94 -17.00 10.66 2.26
N GLY A 95 -18.09 11.43 2.50
CA GLY A 95 -18.60 11.65 3.85
C GLY A 95 -19.13 10.37 4.49
N ASP A 96 -19.81 9.51 3.74
CA ASP A 96 -20.32 8.24 4.27
C ASP A 96 -19.22 7.20 4.38
N MET A 97 -18.35 7.11 3.39
CA MET A 97 -17.25 6.16 3.42
C MET A 97 -16.23 6.41 4.53
N ASN A 98 -16.00 7.68 4.90
CA ASN A 98 -15.14 8.03 6.05
C ASN A 98 -15.69 7.53 7.41
N LYS A 99 -16.98 7.21 7.51
CA LYS A 99 -17.59 6.62 8.71
C LYS A 99 -17.31 5.11 8.81
N GLU A 100 -17.08 4.46 7.67
CA GLU A 100 -16.96 3.01 7.55
C GLU A 100 -15.49 2.55 7.42
N ILE A 101 -14.65 3.33 6.72
CA ILE A 101 -13.27 2.97 6.42
C ILE A 101 -12.30 4.12 6.69
N LYS A 102 -11.05 3.76 7.01
CA LYS A 102 -9.95 4.73 7.13
C LYS A 102 -9.36 5.04 5.74
N TYR A 103 -8.83 6.27 5.60
CA TYR A 103 -8.12 6.71 4.40
C TYR A 103 -8.96 6.72 3.11
N ALA A 104 -10.27 6.85 3.21
CA ALA A 104 -11.18 6.88 2.05
C ALA A 104 -10.85 8.00 1.05
N VAL A 105 -10.20 9.08 1.51
CA VAL A 105 -9.80 10.22 0.68
C VAL A 105 -8.74 9.85 -0.37
N ASN A 106 -7.91 8.82 -0.13
CA ASN A 106 -6.78 8.49 -0.99
C ASN A 106 -7.20 8.14 -2.43
N GLN A 107 -8.31 7.42 -2.57
CA GLN A 107 -8.87 7.04 -3.86
C GLN A 107 -10.25 7.67 -4.06
N SER A 108 -10.31 8.99 -3.87
CA SER A 108 -11.53 9.77 -4.07
C SER A 108 -11.35 10.85 -5.14
N TYR A 109 -12.41 11.10 -5.87
CA TYR A 109 -12.53 12.20 -6.81
C TYR A 109 -13.95 12.79 -6.76
N GLN A 110 -14.07 14.12 -6.79
CA GLN A 110 -15.36 14.84 -6.71
C GLN A 110 -16.27 14.34 -5.56
N LYS A 111 -15.67 14.15 -4.37
CA LYS A 111 -16.36 13.66 -3.16
C LYS A 111 -16.96 12.25 -3.28
N LYS A 112 -16.57 11.46 -4.27
CA LYS A 112 -16.91 10.04 -4.43
C LYS A 112 -15.67 9.19 -4.20
N VAL A 113 -15.83 8.02 -3.59
CA VAL A 113 -14.77 7.06 -3.29
C VAL A 113 -14.81 5.92 -4.28
N TYR A 114 -13.67 5.59 -4.89
CA TYR A 114 -13.53 4.57 -5.94
C TYR A 114 -12.63 3.40 -5.52
N GLY A 115 -11.99 3.51 -4.38
CA GLY A 115 -11.16 2.45 -3.85
C GLY A 115 -11.06 2.49 -2.34
N VAL A 116 -10.69 1.36 -1.73
CA VAL A 116 -10.51 1.22 -0.29
C VAL A 116 -9.05 0.90 0.02
N ALA A 117 -8.50 1.49 1.07
CA ALA A 117 -7.16 1.19 1.54
C ALA A 117 -7.14 -0.20 2.18
N SER A 118 -6.37 -1.12 1.63
CA SER A 118 -6.18 -2.46 2.19
C SER A 118 -5.08 -2.51 3.24
N VAL A 119 -4.09 -1.63 3.11
CA VAL A 119 -2.93 -1.51 4.01
C VAL A 119 -2.49 -0.07 4.13
N GLY A 120 -1.76 0.26 5.18
CA GLY A 120 -1.08 1.53 5.36
C GLY A 120 0.40 1.32 5.66
N ASN A 121 1.24 2.23 5.19
CA ASN A 121 2.66 2.25 5.48
C ASN A 121 3.01 3.46 6.33
N ALA A 122 3.98 3.29 7.22
CA ALA A 122 4.65 4.40 7.87
C ALA A 122 6.02 4.60 7.21
N SER A 123 6.33 5.83 6.85
CA SER A 123 7.65 6.20 6.32
C SER A 123 8.45 6.94 7.37
N GLY A 124 9.77 6.72 7.38
CA GLY A 124 10.66 7.36 8.32
C GLY A 124 12.09 6.85 8.17
N ILE A 125 12.98 7.44 8.95
CA ILE A 125 14.38 7.04 9.03
C ILE A 125 14.56 6.03 10.16
N VAL A 126 15.02 4.83 9.83
CA VAL A 126 15.40 3.82 10.83
C VAL A 126 16.83 4.08 11.26
N TYR A 127 17.08 4.10 12.57
CA TYR A 127 18.41 4.35 13.11
C TYR A 127 18.85 3.24 14.07
N ASN A 128 20.15 3.02 14.17
CA ASN A 128 20.75 2.07 15.10
C ASN A 128 21.06 2.77 16.43
N LYS A 129 20.30 2.46 17.48
CA LYS A 129 20.46 3.06 18.82
C LYS A 129 21.87 2.86 19.41
N ARG A 130 22.52 1.71 19.14
CA ARG A 130 23.88 1.43 19.63
C ARG A 130 24.89 2.36 18.96
N ILE A 131 24.79 2.56 17.64
CA ILE A 131 25.70 3.45 16.90
C ILE A 131 25.49 4.91 17.34
N PHE A 132 24.26 5.35 17.55
CA PHE A 132 23.98 6.69 18.07
C PHE A 132 24.64 6.91 19.44
N LYS A 133 24.48 5.97 20.36
CA LYS A 133 25.12 6.03 21.68
C LYS A 133 26.65 6.04 21.58
N GLU A 134 27.25 5.22 20.73
CA GLU A 134 28.70 5.16 20.48
C GLU A 134 29.21 6.49 19.93
N ALA A 135 28.43 7.15 19.08
CA ALA A 135 28.76 8.47 18.53
C ALA A 135 28.50 9.62 19.51
N GLY A 136 27.90 9.36 20.68
CA GLY A 136 27.52 10.38 21.66
C GLY A 136 26.29 11.20 21.27
N ILE A 137 25.37 10.58 20.53
CA ILE A 137 24.12 11.22 20.10
C ILE A 137 23.01 10.73 21.05
N ASP A 138 22.56 11.62 21.93
CA ASP A 138 21.57 11.31 22.96
C ASP A 138 20.13 11.70 22.56
N LYS A 139 19.99 12.59 21.58
CA LYS A 139 18.70 13.08 21.07
C LYS A 139 18.60 12.86 19.58
N LEU A 140 17.40 12.56 19.10
CA LEU A 140 17.14 12.48 17.68
C LEU A 140 17.16 13.88 17.05
N PRO A 141 17.72 14.03 15.85
CA PRO A 141 17.75 15.30 15.15
C PRO A 141 16.33 15.76 14.80
N THR A 142 16.06 17.03 14.96
CA THR A 142 14.77 17.66 14.64
C THR A 142 14.90 18.64 13.46
N THR A 143 16.13 18.91 13.02
CA THR A 143 16.43 19.77 11.88
C THR A 143 17.39 19.09 10.91
N PRO A 144 17.40 19.47 9.62
CA PRO A 144 18.41 18.97 8.67
C PRO A 144 19.84 19.23 9.11
N LYS A 145 20.10 20.36 9.77
CA LYS A 145 21.43 20.73 10.27
C LYS A 145 21.89 19.76 11.37
N GLU A 146 21.02 19.43 12.32
CA GLU A 146 21.30 18.43 13.37
C GLU A 146 21.53 17.05 12.76
N PHE A 147 20.68 16.64 11.81
CA PHE A 147 20.83 15.37 11.10
C PHE A 147 22.22 15.24 10.43
N ILE A 148 22.66 16.27 9.71
CA ILE A 148 24.01 16.28 9.09
C ILE A 148 25.11 16.25 10.16
N SER A 149 24.94 16.97 11.28
CA SER A 149 25.89 16.94 12.40
C SER A 149 26.02 15.54 12.99
N ASP A 150 24.90 14.84 13.18
CA ASP A 150 24.87 13.46 13.70
C ASP A 150 25.57 12.48 12.75
N LEU A 151 25.32 12.61 11.44
CA LEU A 151 26.03 11.80 10.45
C LEU A 151 27.56 12.00 10.49
N LYS A 152 28.02 13.23 10.69
CA LYS A 152 29.44 13.54 10.87
C LYS A 152 30.00 12.91 12.14
N ALA A 153 29.27 13.02 13.25
CA ALA A 153 29.67 12.40 14.52
C ALA A 153 29.78 10.87 14.41
N ILE A 154 28.85 10.22 13.72
CA ILE A 154 28.90 8.76 13.45
C ILE A 154 30.15 8.43 12.65
N LYS A 155 30.43 9.19 11.58
CA LYS A 155 31.59 8.96 10.71
C LYS A 155 32.92 9.10 11.47
N GLU A 156 33.01 10.06 12.37
CA GLU A 156 34.24 10.39 13.11
C GLU A 156 34.47 9.44 14.28
N LYS A 157 33.43 9.03 14.98
CA LYS A 157 33.55 8.31 16.27
C LYS A 157 33.27 6.83 16.18
N THR A 158 32.78 6.34 15.05
CA THR A 158 32.44 4.91 14.87
C THR A 158 33.01 4.36 13.56
N LYS A 159 32.96 3.04 13.42
CA LYS A 159 33.33 2.36 12.16
C LYS A 159 32.11 2.19 11.21
N ALA A 160 30.95 2.68 11.60
CA ALA A 160 29.73 2.53 10.82
C ALA A 160 29.69 3.49 9.63
N THR A 161 29.05 3.08 8.54
CA THR A 161 28.62 3.97 7.48
C THR A 161 27.47 4.82 7.99
N PRO A 162 27.58 6.15 8.02
CA PRO A 162 26.61 7.03 8.68
C PRO A 162 25.20 6.97 8.09
N LEU A 163 25.11 6.86 6.76
CA LEU A 163 23.83 6.86 6.05
C LEU A 163 23.83 5.79 4.97
N TYR A 164 22.76 5.02 4.95
CA TYR A 164 22.44 4.12 3.85
C TYR A 164 21.26 4.69 3.06
N THR A 165 21.42 4.75 1.76
CA THR A 165 20.36 5.14 0.82
C THR A 165 20.16 4.03 -0.20
N ASN A 166 18.94 3.87 -0.69
CA ASN A 166 18.56 2.83 -1.64
C ASN A 166 18.17 3.41 -3.01
N TYR A 167 18.90 4.41 -3.49
CA TYR A 167 18.57 5.16 -4.70
C TYR A 167 18.92 4.46 -6.03
N ALA A 168 19.61 3.32 -5.99
CA ALA A 168 20.09 2.65 -7.20
C ALA A 168 18.96 2.31 -8.20
N ALA A 169 17.79 1.95 -7.73
CA ALA A 169 16.63 1.66 -8.57
C ALA A 169 15.81 2.89 -8.99
N GLY A 170 16.16 4.09 -8.52
CA GLY A 170 15.52 5.35 -8.87
C GLY A 170 14.19 5.64 -8.19
N TRP A 171 13.26 4.69 -8.12
CA TRP A 171 11.91 4.89 -7.59
C TRP A 171 11.87 5.35 -6.13
N THR A 172 12.85 4.95 -5.35
CA THR A 172 12.95 5.32 -3.92
C THR A 172 13.28 6.80 -3.71
N MET A 173 13.81 7.49 -4.70
CA MET A 173 14.02 8.95 -4.63
C MET A 173 12.70 9.70 -4.56
N GLY A 174 11.70 9.29 -5.34
CA GLY A 174 10.35 9.85 -5.26
C GLY A 174 9.70 9.63 -3.90
N ALA A 175 9.93 8.46 -3.27
CA ALA A 175 9.44 8.19 -1.93
C ALA A 175 10.15 9.05 -0.87
N TRP A 176 11.46 9.26 -1.00
CA TRP A 176 12.21 10.16 -0.13
C TRP A 176 11.71 11.59 -0.22
N ASP A 177 11.57 12.12 -1.42
CA ASP A 177 11.08 13.46 -1.68
C ASP A 177 9.67 13.67 -1.10
N ALA A 178 8.76 12.75 -1.38
CA ALA A 178 7.37 12.85 -0.93
C ALA A 178 7.18 12.76 0.60
N TYR A 179 8.06 12.07 1.34
CA TYR A 179 7.84 11.76 2.76
C TYR A 179 8.84 12.41 3.71
N ILE A 180 9.98 12.84 3.23
CA ILE A 180 11.09 13.30 4.08
C ILE A 180 11.65 14.65 3.60
N GLY A 181 11.75 14.89 2.29
CA GLY A 181 12.34 16.07 1.68
C GLY A 181 11.33 17.15 1.29
N GLY A 182 10.04 16.81 1.18
CA GLY A 182 8.97 17.69 0.75
C GLY A 182 8.36 18.56 1.85
#